data_93ff478ea09d89b7edf4e88df9bb6a2a
#
_entry.id   93ff478ea09d89b7edf4e88df9bb6a2a
#
_cell.length_a   1.000
_cell.length_b   1.000
_cell.length_c   1.000
_cell.angle_alpha   90.00
_cell.angle_beta   90.00
_cell.angle_gamma   90.00
#
_symmetry.space_group_name_H-M   'P 1'
#
loop_
_entity.id
_entity.type
_entity.pdbx_description
1 polymer ?
#
loop_
_entity_poly.entity_id
_entity_poly.type
_entity_poly.pdbx_seq_one_letter_code
_entity_poly.pdbx_strand_id
1 'polypeptide(L)'
;MSPQPGEIWLADLGLAAKTRPVVIVSRQDPNPPRSLVVYVPLTTQRRNSPYEVPLPRLPFLDRESVANVQGLGSLPTVRLERKIGRLSNDVMVRLKDALAFALDLQKPFE
;
A
#
# COMPACT_ATOMS: atom_id res chain seq x y z
N MET A 1 2.77 -9.65 15.46
CA MET A 1 1.93 -8.86 14.55
C MET A 1 2.10 -9.38 13.13
N SER A 2 1.00 -9.59 12.42
CA SER A 2 1.02 -10.13 11.06
C SER A 2 0.10 -9.29 10.18
N PRO A 3 0.62 -8.18 9.62
CA PRO A 3 -0.18 -7.30 8.76
C PRO A 3 -0.73 -8.06 7.56
N GLN A 4 -1.95 -7.70 7.14
CA GLN A 4 -2.64 -8.38 6.04
C GLN A 4 -2.72 -7.48 4.82
N PRO A 5 -2.71 -8.06 3.60
CA PRO A 5 -2.91 -7.27 2.39
C PRO A 5 -4.20 -6.46 2.47
N GLY A 6 -4.12 -5.21 2.04
CA GLY A 6 -5.25 -4.29 2.07
C GLY A 6 -5.34 -3.44 3.32
N GLU A 7 -4.67 -3.81 4.39
CA GLU A 7 -4.64 -2.97 5.58
C GLU A 7 -3.86 -1.69 5.32
N ILE A 8 -4.36 -0.59 5.87
CA ILE A 8 -3.70 0.70 5.80
C ILE A 8 -3.12 1.01 7.17
N TRP A 9 -1.84 1.30 7.18
CA TRP A 9 -1.09 1.60 8.39
C TRP A 9 -0.40 2.94 8.26
N LEU A 10 -0.26 3.63 9.39
CA LEU A 10 0.71 4.72 9.49
C LEU A 10 2.08 4.10 9.69
N ALA A 11 3.04 4.51 8.89
CA ALA A 11 4.37 3.93 8.89
C ALA A 11 5.44 5.01 8.91
N ASP A 12 6.53 4.72 9.61
CA ASP A 12 7.73 5.55 9.60
C ASP A 12 8.59 5.13 8.41
N LEU A 13 8.59 5.95 7.37
CA LEU A 13 9.36 5.69 6.16
C LEU A 13 10.77 6.28 6.22
N GLY A 14 11.15 6.85 7.36
CA GLY A 14 12.46 7.46 7.51
C GLY A 14 12.62 8.81 6.85
N LEU A 15 11.51 9.41 6.40
CA LEU A 15 11.53 10.68 5.68
C LEU A 15 11.11 11.82 6.62
N ALA A 16 11.98 12.78 6.84
CA ALA A 16 11.67 14.05 7.50
C ALA A 16 10.71 13.93 8.68
N ALA A 17 10.91 12.93 9.51
CA ALA A 17 10.26 12.77 10.81
C ALA A 17 8.74 12.64 10.79
N LYS A 18 8.13 12.19 9.70
CA LYS A 18 6.68 12.04 9.66
C LYS A 18 6.26 10.66 9.24
N THR A 19 5.21 10.18 9.90
CA THR A 19 4.55 8.96 9.47
C THR A 19 3.72 9.24 8.23
N ARG A 20 3.58 8.21 7.40
CA ARG A 20 2.80 8.28 6.17
C ARG A 20 1.85 7.10 6.10
N PRO A 21 0.66 7.27 5.54
CA PRO A 21 -0.22 6.12 5.32
C PRO A 21 0.31 5.27 4.18
N VAL A 22 0.31 3.97 4.41
CA VAL A 22 0.71 2.97 3.41
C VAL A 22 -0.31 1.85 3.39
N VAL A 23 -0.50 1.21 2.24
CA VAL A 23 -1.31 0.01 2.15
C VAL A 23 -0.39 -1.20 2.04
N ILE A 24 -0.67 -2.22 2.85
CA ILE A 24 0.08 -3.47 2.82
C ILE A 24 -0.34 -4.26 1.59
N VAL A 25 0.63 -4.72 0.81
CA VAL A 25 0.37 -5.53 -0.38
C VAL A 25 1.03 -6.90 -0.30
N SER A 26 1.89 -7.13 0.69
CA SER A 26 2.52 -8.43 0.89
C SER A 26 1.53 -9.41 1.52
N ARG A 27 1.75 -10.70 1.23
CA ARG A 27 0.95 -11.77 1.81
C ARG A 27 1.06 -11.77 3.32
N GLN A 28 -0.01 -12.15 4.00
CA GLN A 28 0.04 -12.38 5.43
C GLN A 28 0.92 -13.59 5.71
N ASP A 29 1.96 -13.41 6.50
CA ASP A 29 2.88 -14.49 6.86
C ASP A 29 3.27 -14.28 8.32
N PRO A 30 2.82 -15.16 9.23
CA PRO A 30 3.16 -15.01 10.64
C PRO A 30 4.63 -15.28 10.95
N ASN A 31 5.34 -15.94 10.04
CA ASN A 31 6.73 -16.30 10.28
C ASN A 31 7.57 -16.14 9.01
N PRO A 32 7.70 -14.92 8.49
CA PRO A 32 8.48 -14.70 7.28
C PRO A 32 9.98 -14.86 7.57
N PRO A 33 10.78 -15.17 6.55
CA PRO A 33 12.23 -15.30 6.75
C PRO A 33 12.90 -14.00 7.19
N ARG A 34 12.28 -12.87 6.87
CA ARG A 34 12.68 -11.55 7.36
C ARG A 34 11.44 -10.80 7.81
N SER A 35 11.56 -10.02 8.88
CA SER A 35 10.43 -9.26 9.44
C SER A 35 10.18 -8.00 8.62
N LEU A 36 9.80 -8.20 7.37
CA LEU A 36 9.53 -7.13 6.41
C LEU A 36 8.11 -7.25 5.87
N VAL A 37 7.54 -6.11 5.51
CA VAL A 37 6.30 -6.05 4.73
C VAL A 37 6.57 -5.27 3.45
N VAL A 38 5.79 -5.58 2.41
CA VAL A 38 5.80 -4.82 1.16
C VAL A 38 4.58 -3.91 1.16
N TYR A 39 4.78 -2.65 0.79
CA TYR A 39 3.74 -1.64 0.88
C TYR A 39 3.70 -0.77 -0.36
N VAL A 40 2.57 -0.11 -0.55
CA VAL A 40 2.39 0.98 -1.53
C VAL A 40 2.02 2.23 -0.74
N PRO A 41 2.73 3.35 -0.93
CA PRO A 41 2.40 4.57 -0.21
C PRO A 41 1.14 5.22 -0.77
N LEU A 42 0.40 5.90 0.10
CA LEU A 42 -0.73 6.73 -0.28
C LEU A 42 -0.26 8.18 -0.33
N THR A 43 -0.76 8.92 -1.32
CA THR A 43 -0.42 10.33 -1.46
C THR A 43 -1.66 11.12 -1.86
N THR A 44 -1.70 12.39 -1.45
CA THR A 44 -2.74 13.31 -1.90
C THR A 44 -2.39 13.97 -3.23
N GLN A 45 -1.17 13.78 -3.73
CA GLN A 45 -0.73 14.37 -4.99
C GLN A 45 -1.10 13.47 -6.16
N ARG A 46 -2.25 13.72 -6.76
CA ARG A 46 -2.76 12.95 -7.88
C ARG A 46 -2.18 13.46 -9.19
N ARG A 47 -1.61 12.57 -9.99
CA ARG A 47 -1.03 12.90 -11.29
C ARG A 47 -1.76 12.26 -12.45
N ASN A 48 -2.86 11.55 -12.20
CA ASN A 48 -3.70 10.91 -13.22
C ASN A 48 -2.92 9.98 -14.13
N SER A 49 -2.08 9.13 -13.53
CA SER A 49 -1.24 8.20 -14.28
C SER A 49 -1.69 6.76 -14.05
N PRO A 50 -1.31 5.83 -14.96
CA PRO A 50 -1.61 4.41 -14.75
C PRO A 50 -0.87 3.79 -13.57
N TYR A 51 0.09 4.50 -12.98
CA TYR A 51 0.78 4.06 -11.78
C TYR A 51 0.03 4.42 -10.50
N GLU A 52 -1.15 5.00 -10.62
CA GLU A 52 -1.92 5.45 -9.47
C GLU A 52 -3.29 4.80 -9.47
N VAL A 53 -3.75 4.43 -8.27
CA VAL A 53 -5.11 3.96 -8.07
C VAL A 53 -5.84 4.97 -7.20
N PRO A 54 -6.83 5.71 -7.77
CA PRO A 54 -7.62 6.62 -6.95
C PRO A 54 -8.41 5.84 -5.91
N LEU A 55 -8.40 6.33 -4.68
CA LEU A 55 -9.13 5.73 -3.58
C LEU A 55 -10.45 6.48 -3.38
N PRO A 56 -11.51 5.79 -2.92
CA PRO A 56 -12.71 6.48 -2.50
C PRO A 56 -12.39 7.36 -1.30
N ARG A 57 -13.28 8.31 -1.00
CA ARG A 57 -13.14 9.08 0.23
C ARG A 57 -13.24 8.13 1.41
N LEU A 58 -12.19 8.08 2.22
CA LEU A 58 -12.11 7.16 3.36
C LEU A 58 -12.15 7.97 4.65
N PRO A 59 -12.99 7.57 5.62
CA PRO A 59 -13.18 8.39 6.83
C PRO A 59 -11.95 8.49 7.70
N PHE A 60 -11.00 7.57 7.55
CA PHE A 60 -9.76 7.60 8.34
C PHE A 60 -8.63 8.38 7.67
N LEU A 61 -8.88 9.00 6.50
CA LEU A 61 -7.94 9.87 5.82
C LEU A 61 -8.54 11.27 5.70
N ASP A 62 -7.72 12.28 5.96
CA ASP A 62 -8.18 13.67 5.95
C ASP A 62 -8.54 14.16 4.56
N ARG A 63 -7.90 13.62 3.54
CA ARG A 63 -8.06 14.04 2.15
C ARG A 63 -8.22 12.86 1.24
N GLU A 64 -8.78 13.11 0.06
CA GLU A 64 -8.76 12.11 -0.99
C GLU A 64 -7.31 11.76 -1.36
N SER A 65 -7.06 10.49 -1.56
CA SER A 65 -5.72 9.98 -1.80
C SER A 65 -5.71 9.04 -2.98
N VAL A 66 -4.51 8.82 -3.51
CA VAL A 66 -4.24 7.77 -4.50
C VAL A 66 -3.17 6.85 -3.95
N ALA A 67 -3.23 5.58 -4.34
CA ALA A 67 -2.16 4.64 -4.06
C ALA A 67 -1.15 4.73 -5.19
N ASN A 68 0.09 5.06 -4.87
CA ASN A 68 1.14 5.28 -5.87
C ASN A 68 2.03 4.05 -5.95
N VAL A 69 1.84 3.22 -6.99
CA VAL A 69 2.58 1.96 -7.11
C VAL A 69 4.05 2.17 -7.50
N GLN A 70 4.42 3.34 -8.02
CA GLN A 70 5.83 3.62 -8.24
C GLN A 70 6.62 3.76 -6.94
N GLY A 71 5.93 3.99 -5.84
CA GLY A 71 6.56 4.04 -4.53
C GLY A 71 6.61 2.69 -3.81
N LEU A 72 6.29 1.60 -4.51
CA LEU A 72 6.36 0.26 -3.92
C LEU A 72 7.69 0.07 -3.20
N GLY A 73 7.62 -0.40 -1.97
CA GLY A 73 8.81 -0.63 -1.18
C GLY A 73 8.58 -1.67 -0.12
N SER A 74 9.62 -1.95 0.63
CA SER A 74 9.53 -2.82 1.80
C SER A 74 10.10 -2.09 3.00
N LEU A 75 9.58 -2.45 4.18
CA LEU A 75 10.10 -1.89 5.42
C LEU A 75 9.96 -2.90 6.55
N PRO A 76 10.80 -2.78 7.59
CA PRO A 76 10.65 -3.62 8.78
C PRO A 76 9.29 -3.43 9.42
N THR A 77 8.67 -4.53 9.85
CA THR A 77 7.34 -4.46 10.49
C THR A 77 7.34 -3.55 11.71
N VAL A 78 8.48 -3.41 12.40
CA VAL A 78 8.57 -2.54 13.57
C VAL A 78 8.32 -1.07 13.22
N ARG A 79 8.43 -0.68 11.96
CA ARG A 79 8.14 0.69 11.52
C ARG A 79 6.67 0.96 11.26
N LEU A 80 5.83 -0.07 11.30
CA LEU A 80 4.38 0.12 11.26
C LEU A 80 3.92 0.58 12.64
N GLU A 81 3.30 1.74 12.69
CA GLU A 81 2.96 2.35 13.97
C GLU A 81 1.53 2.05 14.40
N ARG A 82 0.57 2.20 13.47
CA ARG A 82 -0.83 2.01 13.81
C ARG A 82 -1.64 1.65 12.57
N LYS A 83 -2.46 0.62 12.67
CA LYS A 83 -3.43 0.31 11.63
C LYS A 83 -4.57 1.32 11.72
N ILE A 84 -4.92 1.93 10.59
CA ILE A 84 -5.97 2.94 10.54
C ILE A 84 -7.16 2.54 9.68
N GLY A 85 -7.05 1.46 8.90
CA GLY A 85 -8.17 1.02 8.10
C GLY A 85 -7.81 -0.09 7.14
N ARG A 86 -8.69 -0.29 6.17
CA ARG A 86 -8.54 -1.36 5.17
C ARG A 86 -9.21 -0.94 3.88
N LEU A 87 -8.62 -1.26 2.76
CA LEU A 87 -9.21 -1.07 1.44
C LEU A 87 -10.17 -2.22 1.13
N SER A 88 -11.21 -1.92 0.35
CA SER A 88 -12.12 -2.94 -0.13
C SER A 88 -11.44 -3.87 -1.14
N ASN A 89 -12.04 -5.04 -1.36
CA ASN A 89 -11.52 -5.99 -2.34
C ASN A 89 -11.51 -5.40 -3.75
N ASP A 90 -12.51 -4.59 -4.11
CA ASP A 90 -12.57 -3.96 -5.43
C ASP A 90 -11.37 -3.03 -5.65
N VAL A 91 -11.01 -2.25 -4.65
CA VAL A 91 -9.86 -1.36 -4.74
C VAL A 91 -8.57 -2.18 -4.80
N MET A 92 -8.49 -3.27 -4.02
CA MET A 92 -7.31 -4.14 -4.05
C MET A 92 -7.11 -4.80 -5.40
N VAL A 93 -8.17 -5.17 -6.11
CA VAL A 93 -8.05 -5.70 -7.48
C VAL A 93 -7.41 -4.66 -8.39
N ARG A 94 -7.89 -3.41 -8.33
CA ARG A 94 -7.30 -2.34 -9.13
C ARG A 94 -5.85 -2.06 -8.75
N LEU A 95 -5.55 -2.15 -7.46
CA LEU A 95 -4.17 -1.96 -6.99
C LEU A 95 -3.24 -3.06 -7.52
N LYS A 96 -3.70 -4.30 -7.49
CA LYS A 96 -2.93 -5.42 -8.03
C LYS A 96 -2.72 -5.30 -9.54
N ASP A 97 -3.73 -4.82 -10.27
CA ASP A 97 -3.59 -4.57 -11.70
C ASP A 97 -2.55 -3.49 -11.98
N ALA A 98 -2.57 -2.41 -11.19
CA ALA A 98 -1.58 -1.35 -11.34
C ALA A 98 -0.16 -1.84 -11.02
N LEU A 99 -0.04 -2.69 -10.00
CA LEU A 99 1.25 -3.29 -9.66
C LEU A 99 1.75 -4.22 -10.79
N ALA A 100 0.86 -5.03 -11.35
CA ALA A 100 1.22 -5.90 -12.48
C ALA A 100 1.70 -5.07 -13.68
N PHE A 101 1.02 -3.96 -13.94
CA PHE A 101 1.43 -3.03 -14.99
C PHE A 101 2.82 -2.45 -14.68
N ALA A 102 2.99 -1.91 -13.47
CA ALA A 102 4.23 -1.23 -13.11
C ALA A 102 5.44 -2.17 -13.10
N LEU A 103 5.23 -3.42 -12.72
CA LEU A 103 6.28 -4.42 -12.61
C LEU A 103 6.43 -5.28 -13.87
N ASP A 104 5.63 -4.99 -14.90
CA ASP A 104 5.62 -5.74 -16.16
C ASP A 104 5.36 -7.23 -15.93
N LEU A 105 4.38 -7.53 -15.08
CA LEU A 105 4.00 -8.91 -14.80
C LEU A 105 2.90 -9.35 -15.75
N GLN A 106 3.03 -10.56 -16.29
CA GLN A 106 1.98 -11.15 -17.11
C GLN A 106 0.88 -11.70 -16.21
N LYS A 107 -0.38 -11.45 -16.63
CA LYS A 107 -1.50 -12.05 -15.93
C LYS A 107 -1.64 -13.51 -16.33
N PRO A 108 -1.98 -14.41 -15.36
CA PRO A 108 -2.00 -15.84 -15.64
C PRO A 108 -2.99 -16.28 -16.72
N PHE A 109 -3.99 -15.47 -17.02
CA PHE A 109 -5.09 -15.85 -17.90
C PHE A 109 -5.08 -15.09 -19.24
N GLU A 110 -3.98 -14.56 -19.63
CA GLU A 110 -3.86 -13.87 -20.91
C GLU A 110 -3.08 -14.65 -21.94
#